data_d2c6184d96ecdf8fcf9c17cd190431f2
#
_entry.id   d2c6184d96ecdf8fcf9c17cd190431f2
#
_cell.length_a   1.000
_cell.length_b   1.000
_cell.length_c   1.000
_cell.angle_alpha   90.00
_cell.angle_beta   90.00
_cell.angle_gamma   90.00
#
_symmetry.space_group_name_H-M   'P 1'
#
loop_
_entity.id
_entity.type
_entity.pdbx_description
1 polymer ?
#
loop_
_entity_poly.entity_id
_entity_poly.type
_entity_poly.pdbx_seq_one_letter_code
_entity_poly.pdbx_strand_id
1 'polypeptide(L)'
;MTAKDVFELLKQGRIEEAYDAIRPLYATDKGPYTSSAMFWTATDILKKRLSENRIDEAKKIFAALERMLPNVPDKEGKTSKAFKRCQELLAKSGNSNRQREEGPEHLQTGIKGEKIASAYLREKGYIILERDWRSGHRDIDIIAMHEGTIVFVEVKTRSSHDYAAPVTAVNRQKQRNLLAAINHYLQYKHITSAHRFDVITVICTSDNSTPEIEHIEDFQLSQPLYSGGHRRI
;
A
#
# COMPACT_ATOMS: atom_id res chain seq x y z
N MET A 1 26.69 -15.21 6.54
CA MET A 1 25.51 -14.95 7.38
C MET A 1 24.86 -16.28 7.74
N THR A 2 24.42 -16.49 8.96
CA THR A 2 23.82 -17.72 9.46
C THR A 2 22.34 -17.50 9.76
N ALA A 3 21.56 -18.58 9.95
CA ALA A 3 20.16 -18.46 10.36
C ALA A 3 19.99 -17.76 11.73
N LYS A 4 21.04 -17.79 12.59
CA LYS A 4 21.05 -17.04 13.85
C LYS A 4 21.10 -15.53 13.61
N ASP A 5 21.91 -15.09 12.66
CA ASP A 5 22.02 -13.67 12.30
C ASP A 5 20.69 -13.13 11.74
N VAL A 6 19.95 -13.98 11.02
CA VAL A 6 18.60 -13.64 10.52
C VAL A 6 17.62 -13.40 11.67
N PHE A 7 17.65 -14.21 12.74
CA PHE A 7 16.80 -13.95 13.91
C PHE A 7 17.16 -12.65 14.63
N GLU A 8 18.44 -12.24 14.64
CA GLU A 8 18.82 -10.93 15.18
C GLU A 8 18.31 -9.78 14.34
N LEU A 9 18.31 -9.90 13.00
CA LEU A 9 17.70 -8.91 12.11
C LEU A 9 16.17 -8.78 12.37
N LEU A 10 15.48 -9.91 12.56
CA LEU A 10 14.04 -9.89 12.89
C LEU A 10 13.77 -9.19 14.22
N LYS A 11 14.57 -9.44 15.26
CA LYS A 11 14.45 -8.75 16.56
C LYS A 11 14.65 -7.23 16.44
N GLN A 12 15.49 -6.79 15.49
CA GLN A 12 15.73 -5.38 15.19
C GLN A 12 14.64 -4.76 14.29
N GLY A 13 13.64 -5.53 13.86
CA GLY A 13 12.60 -5.07 12.94
C GLY A 13 13.06 -4.92 11.49
N ARG A 14 14.27 -5.39 11.14
CA ARG A 14 14.86 -5.32 9.78
C ARG A 14 14.35 -6.48 8.92
N ILE A 15 13.03 -6.52 8.70
CA ILE A 15 12.32 -7.68 8.14
C ILE A 15 12.73 -7.96 6.68
N GLU A 16 12.89 -6.93 5.84
CA GLU A 16 13.29 -7.09 4.43
C GLU A 16 14.70 -7.67 4.33
N GLU A 17 15.63 -7.12 5.09
CA GLU A 17 17.02 -7.61 5.12
C GLU A 17 17.10 -9.04 5.64
N ALA A 18 16.31 -9.38 6.65
CA ALA A 18 16.20 -10.75 7.15
C ALA A 18 15.69 -11.71 6.06
N TYR A 19 14.70 -11.25 5.27
CA TYR A 19 14.12 -12.04 4.19
C TYR A 19 15.10 -12.25 3.03
N ASP A 20 15.81 -11.21 2.62
CA ASP A 20 16.81 -11.32 1.58
C ASP A 20 18.01 -12.20 2.01
N ALA A 21 18.38 -12.13 3.28
CA ALA A 21 19.44 -12.94 3.84
C ALA A 21 19.12 -14.42 3.98
N ILE A 22 17.88 -14.77 4.38
CA ILE A 22 17.50 -16.19 4.61
C ILE A 22 17.23 -16.96 3.31
N ARG A 23 16.78 -16.29 2.25
CA ARG A 23 16.43 -16.96 0.98
C ARG A 23 17.57 -17.80 0.40
N PRO A 24 18.80 -17.29 0.20
CA PRO A 24 19.91 -18.10 -0.31
C PRO A 24 20.32 -19.20 0.65
N LEU A 25 20.26 -18.98 1.98
CA LEU A 25 20.56 -20.00 2.97
C LEU A 25 19.54 -21.16 2.88
N TYR A 26 18.26 -20.85 2.82
CA TYR A 26 17.19 -21.87 2.73
C TYR A 26 17.19 -22.60 1.38
N ALA A 27 17.74 -22.01 0.32
CA ALA A 27 17.89 -22.67 -0.98
C ALA A 27 18.89 -23.85 -0.90
N THR A 28 19.93 -23.73 -0.08
CA THR A 28 21.01 -24.73 0.09
C THR A 28 20.86 -25.64 1.30
N ASP A 29 20.25 -25.12 2.37
CA ASP A 29 20.04 -25.86 3.63
C ASP A 29 18.57 -25.76 4.05
N LYS A 30 17.88 -26.91 4.09
CA LYS A 30 16.51 -27.08 4.56
C LYS A 30 16.44 -27.73 5.94
N GLY A 31 17.52 -27.66 6.70
CA GLY A 31 17.56 -28.17 8.07
C GLY A 31 16.55 -27.46 8.99
N PRO A 32 16.24 -28.04 10.15
CA PRO A 32 15.18 -27.55 11.04
C PRO A 32 15.35 -26.09 11.46
N TYR A 33 16.59 -25.67 11.67
CA TYR A 33 16.91 -24.32 12.13
C TYR A 33 16.74 -23.26 11.04
N THR A 34 17.23 -23.57 9.83
CA THR A 34 17.10 -22.72 8.65
C THR A 34 15.65 -22.65 8.17
N SER A 35 14.93 -23.79 8.22
CA SER A 35 13.49 -23.83 7.94
C SER A 35 12.69 -22.99 8.93
N SER A 36 13.04 -23.02 10.22
CA SER A 36 12.40 -22.15 11.23
C SER A 36 12.68 -20.67 10.94
N ALA A 37 13.93 -20.30 10.65
CA ALA A 37 14.28 -18.92 10.35
C ALA A 37 13.54 -18.41 9.11
N MET A 38 13.48 -19.21 8.03
CA MET A 38 12.73 -18.88 6.82
C MET A 38 11.22 -18.74 7.10
N PHE A 39 10.64 -19.65 7.90
CA PHE A 39 9.22 -19.60 8.24
C PHE A 39 8.85 -18.32 8.99
N TRP A 40 9.58 -17.99 10.07
CA TRP A 40 9.27 -16.79 10.86
C TRP A 40 9.49 -15.51 10.07
N THR A 41 10.54 -15.44 9.27
CA THR A 41 10.78 -14.30 8.39
C THR A 41 9.67 -14.15 7.36
N ALA A 42 9.25 -15.24 6.72
CA ALA A 42 8.17 -15.22 5.74
C ALA A 42 6.81 -14.84 6.35
N THR A 43 6.53 -15.22 7.61
CA THR A 43 5.31 -14.79 8.31
C THR A 43 5.31 -13.28 8.56
N ASP A 44 6.46 -12.68 8.88
CA ASP A 44 6.56 -11.25 9.13
C ASP A 44 6.53 -10.44 7.83
N ILE A 45 7.17 -10.92 6.75
CA ILE A 45 7.03 -10.33 5.40
C ILE A 45 5.58 -10.40 4.92
N LEU A 46 4.88 -11.52 5.12
CA LEU A 46 3.47 -11.65 4.75
C LEU A 46 2.61 -10.59 5.45
N LYS A 47 2.76 -10.43 6.76
CA LYS A 47 2.04 -9.39 7.52
C LYS A 47 2.35 -7.99 7.00
N LYS A 48 3.62 -7.72 6.68
CA LYS A 48 4.05 -6.45 6.09
C LYS A 48 3.40 -6.22 4.73
N ARG A 49 3.42 -7.21 3.82
CA ARG A 49 2.74 -7.10 2.51
C ARG A 49 1.23 -6.86 2.65
N LEU A 50 0.58 -7.50 3.63
CA LEU A 50 -0.85 -7.25 3.91
C LEU A 50 -1.09 -5.83 4.42
N SER A 51 -0.23 -5.29 5.29
CA SER A 51 -0.35 -3.91 5.78
C SER A 51 -0.10 -2.86 4.68
N GLU A 52 0.72 -3.22 3.67
CA GLU A 52 1.01 -2.42 2.48
C GLU A 52 -0.03 -2.62 1.35
N ASN A 53 -1.11 -3.36 1.61
CA ASN A 53 -2.15 -3.75 0.63
C ASN A 53 -1.60 -4.52 -0.60
N ARG A 54 -0.47 -5.18 -0.47
CA ARG A 54 0.20 -6.01 -1.51
C ARG A 54 -0.30 -7.45 -1.45
N ILE A 55 -1.61 -7.63 -1.68
CA ILE A 55 -2.32 -8.89 -1.43
C ILE A 55 -1.78 -10.04 -2.28
N ASP A 56 -1.48 -9.81 -3.57
CA ASP A 56 -0.99 -10.86 -4.45
C ASP A 56 0.40 -11.36 -4.07
N GLU A 57 1.25 -10.49 -3.54
CA GLU A 57 2.54 -10.91 -3.00
C GLU A 57 2.35 -11.68 -1.68
N ALA A 58 1.45 -11.22 -0.81
CA ALA A 58 1.13 -11.96 0.40
C ALA A 58 0.58 -13.37 0.10
N LYS A 59 -0.25 -13.54 -0.93
CA LYS A 59 -0.71 -14.86 -1.40
C LYS A 59 0.44 -15.75 -1.86
N LYS A 60 1.42 -15.21 -2.62
CA LYS A 60 2.60 -15.96 -3.06
C LYS A 60 3.45 -16.42 -1.87
N ILE A 61 3.64 -15.54 -0.88
CA ILE A 61 4.37 -15.86 0.35
C ILE A 61 3.61 -16.91 1.16
N PHE A 62 2.28 -16.80 1.27
CA PHE A 62 1.46 -17.78 1.98
C PHE A 62 1.54 -19.17 1.35
N ALA A 63 1.46 -19.27 0.02
CA ALA A 63 1.66 -20.56 -0.68
C ALA A 63 3.06 -21.14 -0.48
N ALA A 64 4.08 -20.32 -0.26
CA ALA A 64 5.41 -20.79 0.11
C ALA A 64 5.45 -21.28 1.55
N LEU A 65 4.82 -20.58 2.49
CA LEU A 65 4.67 -21.02 3.90
C LEU A 65 3.96 -22.39 4.00
N GLU A 66 2.88 -22.59 3.25
CA GLU A 66 2.12 -23.82 3.20
C GLU A 66 2.99 -25.01 2.77
N ARG A 67 3.80 -24.82 1.73
CA ARG A 67 4.72 -25.86 1.22
C ARG A 67 5.85 -26.20 2.18
N MET A 68 6.31 -25.26 2.99
CA MET A 68 7.42 -25.48 3.92
C MET A 68 6.97 -25.98 5.30
N LEU A 69 5.70 -25.78 5.66
CA LEU A 69 5.15 -26.09 6.99
C LEU A 69 5.49 -27.51 7.51
N PRO A 70 5.43 -28.59 6.68
CA PRO A 70 5.78 -29.93 7.13
C PRO A 70 7.23 -30.10 7.62
N ASN A 71 8.14 -29.23 7.16
CA ASN A 71 9.58 -29.30 7.49
C ASN A 71 9.98 -28.33 8.62
N VAL A 72 9.03 -27.57 9.16
CA VAL A 72 9.30 -26.60 10.22
C VAL A 72 8.95 -27.21 11.58
N PRO A 73 9.89 -27.24 12.55
CA PRO A 73 9.58 -27.73 13.89
C PRO A 73 8.46 -26.94 14.55
N ASP A 74 7.44 -27.66 15.04
CA ASP A 74 6.31 -27.04 15.75
C ASP A 74 6.42 -27.23 17.26
N LYS A 75 7.33 -26.48 17.87
CA LYS A 75 7.49 -26.49 19.32
C LYS A 75 6.27 -25.82 19.98
N GLU A 76 5.58 -26.56 20.84
CA GLU A 76 4.42 -26.08 21.61
C GLU A 76 3.27 -25.53 20.73
N GLY A 77 3.14 -25.98 19.49
CA GLY A 77 2.11 -25.51 18.56
C GLY A 77 2.29 -24.06 18.08
N LYS A 78 3.47 -23.47 18.27
CA LYS A 78 3.72 -22.06 17.92
C LYS A 78 3.70 -21.85 16.41
N THR A 79 4.31 -22.75 15.64
CA THR A 79 4.34 -22.71 14.17
C THR A 79 2.95 -22.84 13.59
N SER A 80 2.17 -23.84 14.05
CA SER A 80 0.78 -24.05 13.63
C SER A 80 -0.11 -22.84 13.94
N LYS A 81 0.04 -22.23 15.12
CA LYS A 81 -0.71 -21.02 15.51
C LYS A 81 -0.34 -19.83 14.61
N ALA A 82 0.95 -19.63 14.33
CA ALA A 82 1.41 -18.54 13.46
C ALA A 82 0.90 -18.71 12.02
N PHE A 83 0.95 -19.92 11.48
CA PHE A 83 0.42 -20.25 10.16
C PHE A 83 -1.09 -19.98 10.08
N LYS A 84 -1.88 -20.47 11.05
CA LYS A 84 -3.31 -20.22 11.12
C LYS A 84 -3.61 -18.71 11.18
N ARG A 85 -2.82 -17.94 11.93
CA ARG A 85 -2.96 -16.49 11.99
C ARG A 85 -2.71 -15.82 10.65
N CYS A 86 -1.70 -16.25 9.89
CA CYS A 86 -1.44 -15.74 8.53
C CYS A 86 -2.61 -16.08 7.60
N GLN A 87 -3.19 -17.27 7.69
CA GLN A 87 -4.35 -17.68 6.92
C GLN A 87 -5.57 -16.79 7.21
N GLU A 88 -5.85 -16.53 8.49
CA GLU A 88 -6.96 -15.64 8.91
C GLU A 88 -6.76 -14.19 8.41
N LEU A 89 -5.53 -13.67 8.50
CA LEU A 89 -5.21 -12.34 8.02
C LEU A 89 -5.39 -12.22 6.50
N LEU A 90 -4.93 -13.22 5.75
CA LEU A 90 -5.07 -13.27 4.30
C LEU A 90 -6.53 -13.39 3.86
N ALA A 91 -7.31 -14.24 4.55
CA ALA A 91 -8.75 -14.38 4.30
C ALA A 91 -9.51 -13.09 4.55
N LYS A 92 -9.22 -12.37 5.64
CA LYS A 92 -9.81 -11.07 5.95
C LYS A 92 -9.47 -10.01 4.88
N SER A 93 -8.23 -9.98 4.43
CA SER A 93 -7.78 -9.06 3.38
C SER A 93 -8.41 -9.40 2.02
N GLY A 94 -8.59 -10.67 1.70
CA GLY A 94 -9.29 -11.13 0.50
C GLY A 94 -10.78 -10.80 0.52
N ASN A 95 -11.45 -10.93 1.68
CA ASN A 95 -12.85 -10.56 1.83
C ASN A 95 -13.07 -9.04 1.74
N SER A 96 -12.14 -8.24 2.27
CA SER A 96 -12.21 -6.78 2.13
C SER A 96 -12.14 -6.34 0.66
N ASN A 97 -11.37 -7.02 -0.18
CA ASN A 97 -11.32 -6.76 -1.62
C ASN A 97 -12.60 -7.26 -2.34
N ARG A 98 -13.10 -8.47 -2.01
CA ARG A 98 -14.35 -8.98 -2.58
C ARG A 98 -15.56 -8.11 -2.21
N GLN A 99 -15.68 -7.71 -0.95
CA GLN A 99 -16.74 -6.80 -0.49
C GLN A 99 -16.67 -5.42 -1.15
N ARG A 100 -15.46 -4.95 -1.57
CA ARG A 100 -15.29 -3.73 -2.36
C ARG A 100 -15.72 -3.93 -3.82
N GLU A 101 -15.44 -5.10 -4.40
CA GLU A 101 -15.83 -5.43 -5.79
C GLU A 101 -17.34 -5.78 -5.90
N GLU A 102 -17.98 -6.23 -4.82
CA GLU A 102 -19.44 -6.54 -4.72
C GLU A 102 -20.23 -5.43 -4.00
N GLY A 103 -19.57 -4.33 -3.64
CA GLY A 103 -20.17 -3.19 -2.92
C GLY A 103 -21.07 -2.31 -3.78
N PRO A 104 -21.65 -1.24 -3.22
CA PRO A 104 -22.47 -0.29 -3.95
C PRO A 104 -21.80 0.23 -5.22
N GLU A 105 -22.56 0.49 -6.26
CA GLU A 105 -22.09 0.87 -7.61
C GLU A 105 -21.05 2.01 -7.58
N HIS A 106 -21.25 3.02 -6.72
CA HIS A 106 -20.29 4.13 -6.56
C HIS A 106 -18.92 3.69 -6.02
N LEU A 107 -18.86 2.62 -5.20
CA LEU A 107 -17.60 2.08 -4.69
C LEU A 107 -16.85 1.30 -5.77
N GLN A 108 -17.58 0.52 -6.58
CA GLN A 108 -17.01 -0.19 -7.74
C GLN A 108 -16.47 0.80 -8.79
N THR A 109 -17.18 1.89 -9.01
CA THR A 109 -16.78 2.98 -9.90
C THR A 109 -15.48 3.62 -9.42
N GLY A 110 -15.31 3.87 -8.11
CA GLY A 110 -14.06 4.38 -7.52
C GLY A 110 -12.87 3.45 -7.77
N ILE A 111 -13.01 2.15 -7.46
CA ILE A 111 -11.96 1.14 -7.68
C ILE A 111 -11.57 1.02 -9.16
N LYS A 112 -12.56 1.08 -10.06
CA LYS A 112 -12.32 1.07 -11.52
C LYS A 112 -11.50 2.28 -11.94
N GLY A 113 -11.82 3.47 -11.42
CA GLY A 113 -11.10 4.70 -11.70
C GLY A 113 -9.65 4.67 -11.22
N GLU A 114 -9.38 4.17 -10.01
CA GLU A 114 -8.01 4.01 -9.49
C GLU A 114 -7.17 3.03 -10.33
N LYS A 115 -7.77 1.94 -10.84
CA LYS A 115 -7.11 0.99 -11.75
C LYS A 115 -6.73 1.70 -13.07
N ILE A 116 -7.65 2.47 -13.64
CA ILE A 116 -7.44 3.24 -14.88
C ILE A 116 -6.36 4.31 -14.68
N ALA A 117 -6.44 5.10 -13.61
CA ALA A 117 -5.43 6.10 -13.27
C ALA A 117 -4.04 5.48 -13.08
N SER A 118 -3.95 4.31 -12.42
CA SER A 118 -2.68 3.59 -12.26
C SER A 118 -2.10 3.10 -13.60
N ALA A 119 -2.93 2.66 -14.55
CA ALA A 119 -2.49 2.25 -15.87
C ALA A 119 -1.96 3.48 -16.66
N TYR A 120 -2.73 4.56 -16.68
CA TYR A 120 -2.35 5.83 -17.30
C TYR A 120 -1.01 6.36 -16.78
N LEU A 121 -0.80 6.38 -15.46
CA LEU A 121 0.45 6.83 -14.87
C LEU A 121 1.64 5.97 -15.33
N ARG A 122 1.48 4.63 -15.40
CA ARG A 122 2.54 3.74 -15.92
C ARG A 122 2.88 4.04 -17.38
N GLU A 123 1.88 4.28 -18.22
CA GLU A 123 2.07 4.66 -19.63
C GLU A 123 2.81 6.00 -19.77
N LYS A 124 2.63 6.89 -18.80
CA LYS A 124 3.35 8.18 -18.70
C LYS A 124 4.75 8.05 -18.05
N GLY A 125 5.22 6.85 -17.73
CA GLY A 125 6.55 6.61 -17.17
C GLY A 125 6.64 6.70 -15.65
N TYR A 126 5.51 6.80 -14.94
CA TYR A 126 5.49 6.79 -13.48
C TYR A 126 5.69 5.37 -12.94
N ILE A 127 6.50 5.24 -11.91
CA ILE A 127 6.67 4.00 -11.15
C ILE A 127 5.70 4.03 -9.98
N ILE A 128 4.69 3.16 -9.98
CA ILE A 128 3.74 3.07 -8.85
C ILE A 128 4.44 2.40 -7.68
N LEU A 129 4.56 3.12 -6.57
CA LEU A 129 5.18 2.65 -5.33
C LEU A 129 4.15 1.96 -4.43
N GLU A 130 3.04 2.61 -4.15
CA GLU A 130 1.96 2.08 -3.30
C GLU A 130 0.59 2.53 -3.83
N ARG A 131 -0.45 1.79 -3.43
CA ARG A 131 -1.85 2.12 -3.73
C ARG A 131 -2.67 1.95 -2.47
N ASP A 132 -3.74 2.71 -2.32
CA ASP A 132 -4.62 2.61 -1.15
C ASP A 132 -3.84 2.75 0.18
N TRP A 133 -2.83 3.62 0.23
CA TRP A 133 -2.05 3.76 1.45
C TRP A 133 -2.86 4.45 2.54
N ARG A 134 -2.82 3.90 3.77
CA ARG A 134 -3.65 4.36 4.87
C ARG A 134 -2.84 4.75 6.10
N SER A 135 -3.27 5.85 6.72
CA SER A 135 -2.77 6.32 8.00
C SER A 135 -3.95 6.69 8.92
N GLY A 136 -4.38 5.74 9.73
CA GLY A 136 -5.60 5.85 10.53
C GLY A 136 -6.84 5.97 9.63
N HIS A 137 -7.51 7.13 9.70
CA HIS A 137 -8.70 7.43 8.86
C HIS A 137 -8.38 8.20 7.57
N ARG A 138 -7.09 8.34 7.24
CA ARG A 138 -6.61 9.09 6.08
C ARG A 138 -6.07 8.11 5.05
N ASP A 139 -6.37 8.38 3.80
CA ASP A 139 -5.99 7.57 2.66
C ASP A 139 -5.32 8.40 1.57
N ILE A 140 -4.46 7.75 0.80
CA ILE A 140 -3.87 8.27 -0.43
C ILE A 140 -4.09 7.19 -1.48
N ASP A 141 -4.75 7.54 -2.59
CA ASP A 141 -5.17 6.57 -3.59
C ASP A 141 -3.97 5.93 -4.30
N ILE A 142 -3.00 6.76 -4.75
CA ILE A 142 -1.79 6.27 -5.42
C ILE A 142 -0.58 7.07 -4.93
N ILE A 143 0.53 6.38 -4.68
CA ILE A 143 1.85 6.96 -4.45
C ILE A 143 2.77 6.44 -5.54
N ALA A 144 3.40 7.35 -6.28
CA ALA A 144 4.26 7.03 -7.41
C ALA A 144 5.59 7.78 -7.34
N MET A 145 6.53 7.39 -8.20
CA MET A 145 7.77 8.13 -8.46
C MET A 145 7.79 8.50 -9.95
N HIS A 146 8.12 9.75 -10.23
CA HIS A 146 8.33 10.25 -11.59
C HIS A 146 9.52 11.21 -11.60
N GLU A 147 10.52 10.93 -12.43
CA GLU A 147 11.74 11.75 -12.56
C GLU A 147 12.40 12.11 -11.23
N GLY A 148 12.49 11.13 -10.32
CA GLY A 148 13.09 11.31 -8.98
C GLY A 148 12.22 12.04 -7.96
N THR A 149 11.02 12.48 -8.33
CA THR A 149 10.04 13.14 -7.47
C THR A 149 8.99 12.14 -6.97
N ILE A 150 8.67 12.16 -5.69
CA ILE A 150 7.55 11.39 -5.14
C ILE A 150 6.25 12.12 -5.46
N VAL A 151 5.31 11.42 -6.06
CA VAL A 151 4.02 11.97 -6.49
C VAL A 151 2.91 11.30 -5.70
N PHE A 152 2.18 12.08 -4.93
CA PHE A 152 0.96 11.67 -4.24
C PHE A 152 -0.23 12.00 -5.12
N VAL A 153 -1.11 11.04 -5.38
CA VAL A 153 -2.21 11.21 -6.33
C VAL A 153 -3.54 10.93 -5.67
N GLU A 154 -4.46 11.83 -5.78
CA GLU A 154 -5.90 11.65 -5.50
C GLU A 154 -6.62 11.34 -6.81
N VAL A 155 -7.43 10.30 -6.83
CA VAL A 155 -8.21 9.89 -7.99
C VAL A 155 -9.68 10.22 -7.80
N LYS A 156 -10.28 10.89 -8.76
CA LYS A 156 -11.73 11.16 -8.81
C LYS A 156 -12.34 10.48 -10.01
N THR A 157 -13.32 9.61 -9.77
CA THR A 157 -14.09 8.99 -10.85
C THR A 157 -15.43 9.70 -10.98
N ARG A 158 -15.81 10.03 -12.22
CA ARG A 158 -17.07 10.72 -12.53
C ARG A 158 -17.79 10.04 -13.69
N SER A 159 -19.11 10.15 -13.71
CA SER A 159 -19.91 9.87 -14.90
C SER A 159 -20.00 11.11 -15.77
N SER A 160 -20.22 10.96 -17.07
CA SER A 160 -20.27 12.05 -18.07
C SER A 160 -21.33 13.13 -17.81
N HIS A 161 -22.21 12.91 -16.84
CA HIS A 161 -23.30 13.85 -16.50
C HIS A 161 -22.97 14.83 -15.36
N ASP A 162 -21.84 14.64 -14.66
CA ASP A 162 -21.45 15.48 -13.53
C ASP A 162 -20.46 16.58 -13.97
N TYR A 163 -20.98 17.68 -14.54
CA TYR A 163 -20.21 18.87 -14.92
C TYR A 163 -19.84 19.76 -13.70
N ALA A 164 -19.25 19.19 -12.65
CA ALA A 164 -18.64 20.03 -11.63
C ALA A 164 -17.13 20.16 -11.90
N ALA A 165 -16.60 21.39 -11.86
CA ALA A 165 -15.18 21.63 -12.14
C ALA A 165 -14.24 20.73 -11.31
N PRO A 166 -13.13 20.21 -11.86
CA PRO A 166 -12.17 19.32 -11.18
C PRO A 166 -11.68 19.89 -9.84
N VAL A 167 -11.50 21.21 -9.78
CA VAL A 167 -10.94 21.97 -8.64
C VAL A 167 -11.85 21.97 -7.40
N THR A 168 -13.17 21.83 -7.55
CA THR A 168 -14.12 21.82 -6.42
C THR A 168 -14.19 20.47 -5.70
N ALA A 169 -13.54 19.43 -6.25
CA ALA A 169 -13.66 18.05 -5.78
C ALA A 169 -12.89 17.75 -4.49
N VAL A 170 -11.92 18.57 -4.11
CA VAL A 170 -11.12 18.36 -2.89
C VAL A 170 -11.47 19.44 -1.88
N ASN A 171 -12.47 19.18 -1.04
CA ASN A 171 -12.87 20.13 0.00
C ASN A 171 -11.76 20.36 1.05
N ARG A 172 -11.85 21.45 1.81
CA ARG A 172 -10.83 21.85 2.78
C ARG A 172 -10.51 20.78 3.82
N GLN A 173 -11.49 19.95 4.22
CA GLN A 173 -11.27 18.86 5.18
C GLN A 173 -10.45 17.73 4.54
N LYS A 174 -10.77 17.34 3.29
CA LYS A 174 -10.00 16.33 2.55
C LYS A 174 -8.57 16.82 2.31
N GLN A 175 -8.36 18.08 1.95
CA GLN A 175 -7.01 18.65 1.79
C GLN A 175 -6.18 18.56 3.07
N ARG A 176 -6.75 18.88 4.23
CA ARG A 176 -6.07 18.71 5.53
C ARG A 176 -5.71 17.26 5.81
N ASN A 177 -6.62 16.34 5.51
CA ASN A 177 -6.39 14.92 5.71
C ASN A 177 -5.27 14.42 4.78
N LEU A 178 -5.26 14.83 3.53
CA LEU A 178 -4.21 14.50 2.55
C LEU A 178 -2.84 15.04 2.99
N LEU A 179 -2.74 16.32 3.36
CA LEU A 179 -1.49 16.90 3.87
C LEU A 179 -0.96 16.13 5.08
N ALA A 180 -1.83 15.76 6.02
CA ALA A 180 -1.42 14.98 7.19
C ALA A 180 -1.01 13.55 6.82
N ALA A 181 -1.66 12.92 5.83
CA ALA A 181 -1.29 11.60 5.30
C ALA A 181 0.07 11.66 4.59
N ILE A 182 0.28 12.65 3.71
CA ILE A 182 1.54 12.88 3.00
C ILE A 182 2.70 13.05 4.00
N ASN A 183 2.55 13.95 4.97
CA ASN A 183 3.58 14.18 5.99
C ASN A 183 3.90 12.90 6.78
N HIS A 184 2.88 12.12 7.14
CA HIS A 184 3.09 10.85 7.84
C HIS A 184 3.82 9.83 6.94
N TYR A 185 3.47 9.73 5.66
CA TYR A 185 4.17 8.85 4.72
C TYR A 185 5.65 9.23 4.57
N LEU A 186 5.93 10.51 4.34
CA LEU A 186 7.30 11.03 4.19
C LEU A 186 8.15 10.73 5.44
N GLN A 187 7.60 10.95 6.63
CA GLN A 187 8.27 10.63 7.91
C GLN A 187 8.47 9.12 8.08
N TYR A 188 7.43 8.32 7.83
CA TYR A 188 7.48 6.87 7.99
C TYR A 188 8.49 6.20 7.05
N LYS A 189 8.61 6.70 5.82
CA LYS A 189 9.56 6.19 4.82
C LYS A 189 10.92 6.89 4.85
N HIS A 190 11.13 7.86 5.75
CA HIS A 190 12.35 8.68 5.83
C HIS A 190 12.70 9.37 4.50
N ILE A 191 11.69 9.88 3.79
CA ILE A 191 11.85 10.54 2.50
C ILE A 191 12.13 12.03 2.72
N THR A 192 13.24 12.51 2.15
CA THR A 192 13.64 13.92 2.16
C THR A 192 13.71 14.53 0.74
N SER A 193 13.44 13.71 -0.29
CA SER A 193 13.43 14.15 -1.69
C SER A 193 12.22 15.02 -2.02
N ALA A 194 12.29 15.67 -3.19
CA ALA A 194 11.18 16.44 -3.73
C ALA A 194 9.90 15.59 -3.82
N HIS A 195 8.78 16.21 -3.54
CA HIS A 195 7.46 15.60 -3.65
C HIS A 195 6.45 16.62 -4.16
N ARG A 196 5.39 16.13 -4.81
CA ARG A 196 4.26 16.93 -5.28
C ARG A 196 2.96 16.17 -5.08
N PHE A 197 1.85 16.88 -5.21
CA PHE A 197 0.52 16.30 -5.14
C PHE A 197 -0.22 16.54 -6.47
N ASP A 198 -0.74 15.46 -7.04
CA ASP A 198 -1.46 15.48 -8.30
C ASP A 198 -2.92 15.06 -8.09
N VAL A 199 -3.81 15.52 -8.97
CA VAL A 199 -5.21 15.10 -9.03
C VAL A 199 -5.48 14.48 -10.39
N ILE A 200 -6.04 13.27 -10.41
CA ILE A 200 -6.49 12.61 -11.63
C ILE A 200 -8.00 12.46 -11.59
N THR A 201 -8.68 13.01 -12.59
CA THR A 201 -10.10 12.75 -12.81
C THR A 201 -10.27 11.73 -13.93
N VAL A 202 -10.96 10.63 -13.65
CA VAL A 202 -11.33 9.60 -14.61
C VAL A 202 -12.82 9.78 -14.95
N ILE A 203 -13.13 10.13 -16.19
CA ILE A 203 -14.50 10.35 -16.66
C ILE A 203 -14.92 9.08 -17.41
N CYS A 204 -15.88 8.35 -16.85
CA CYS A 204 -16.44 7.13 -17.43
C CYS A 204 -17.76 7.45 -18.08
N THR A 205 -17.86 7.29 -19.40
CA THR A 205 -19.11 7.40 -20.14
C THR A 205 -19.91 6.09 -20.09
N SER A 206 -21.23 6.20 -20.18
CA SER A 206 -22.16 5.05 -20.10
C SER A 206 -22.13 4.14 -21.34
N ASP A 207 -21.52 4.57 -22.42
CA ASP A 207 -21.47 3.90 -23.71
C ASP A 207 -20.28 2.94 -23.92
N ASN A 208 -19.57 2.58 -22.84
CA ASN A 208 -18.33 1.79 -22.90
C ASN A 208 -17.19 2.38 -23.77
N SER A 209 -17.21 3.68 -24.03
CA SER A 209 -16.10 4.37 -24.68
C SER A 209 -14.86 4.38 -23.80
N THR A 210 -13.72 4.68 -24.40
CA THR A 210 -12.46 4.86 -23.66
C THR A 210 -12.61 5.97 -22.61
N PRO A 211 -12.30 5.72 -21.33
CA PRO A 211 -12.40 6.76 -20.31
C PRO A 211 -11.54 7.96 -20.63
N GLU A 212 -12.09 9.16 -20.46
CA GLU A 212 -11.33 10.39 -20.55
C GLU A 212 -10.58 10.62 -19.23
N ILE A 213 -9.32 11.10 -19.30
CA ILE A 213 -8.48 11.34 -18.14
C ILE A 213 -8.01 12.78 -18.15
N GLU A 214 -8.33 13.50 -17.08
CA GLU A 214 -7.76 14.79 -16.77
C GLU A 214 -6.71 14.62 -15.67
N HIS A 215 -5.47 15.08 -15.91
CA HIS A 215 -4.39 15.03 -14.94
C HIS A 215 -3.92 16.44 -14.62
N ILE A 216 -4.07 16.86 -13.38
CA ILE A 216 -3.57 18.12 -12.85
C ILE A 216 -2.33 17.81 -12.02
N GLU A 217 -1.17 18.14 -12.56
CA GLU A 217 0.11 17.98 -11.87
C GLU A 217 0.35 19.17 -10.93
N ASP A 218 1.08 18.93 -9.84
CA ASP A 218 1.46 19.90 -8.82
C ASP A 218 0.28 20.73 -8.28
N PHE A 219 -0.84 20.05 -8.00
CA PHE A 219 -2.02 20.70 -7.44
C PHE A 219 -1.72 21.26 -6.04
N GLN A 220 -1.90 22.56 -5.86
CA GLN A 220 -1.59 23.25 -4.60
C GLN A 220 -2.65 22.96 -3.54
N LEU A 221 -2.27 22.15 -2.54
CA LEU A 221 -3.09 21.96 -1.35
C LEU A 221 -3.05 23.21 -0.50
N SER A 222 -4.22 23.83 -0.26
CA SER A 222 -4.33 25.03 0.56
C SER A 222 -3.85 24.73 1.99
N GLN A 223 -2.72 25.31 2.39
CA GLN A 223 -2.31 25.27 3.77
C GLN A 223 -3.33 26.03 4.62
N PRO A 224 -3.73 25.54 5.81
CA PRO A 224 -4.50 26.35 6.74
C PRO A 224 -3.63 27.57 7.10
N LEU A 225 -4.13 28.79 6.76
CA LEU A 225 -3.57 30.00 7.32
C LEU A 225 -3.58 29.84 8.85
N TYR A 226 -2.42 29.66 9.44
CA TYR A 226 -2.26 29.80 10.88
C TYR A 226 -2.64 31.25 11.20
N SER A 227 -3.87 31.46 11.66
CA SER A 227 -4.22 32.69 12.34
C SER A 227 -3.43 32.68 13.66
N GLY A 228 -2.26 33.29 13.63
CA GLY A 228 -1.46 33.54 14.80
C GLY A 228 -2.32 34.29 15.82
N GLY A 229 -2.80 33.58 16.83
CA GLY A 229 -3.42 34.18 17.98
C GLY A 229 -2.37 35.05 18.67
N HIS A 230 -2.49 36.36 18.52
CA HIS A 230 -1.81 37.31 19.37
C HIS A 230 -2.29 37.03 20.82
N ARG A 231 -1.48 36.34 21.60
CA ARG A 231 -1.60 36.46 23.06
C ARG A 231 -1.25 37.92 23.39
N ARG A 232 -2.27 38.69 23.70
CA ARG A 232 -2.06 39.93 24.47
C ARG A 232 -1.53 39.56 25.82
N ILE A 233 -0.40 40.12 26.16
CA ILE A 233 0.19 40.19 27.50
C ILE A 233 -0.70 41.06 28.37
#